data_0d90d3174df5368091253fd82c51f358
#
_entry.id   0d90d3174df5368091253fd82c51f358
#
_cell.length_a   1.000
_cell.length_b   1.000
_cell.length_c   1.000
_cell.angle_alpha   90.00
_cell.angle_beta   90.00
_cell.angle_gamma   90.00
#
_symmetry.space_group_name_H-M   'P 1'
#
loop_
_entity.id
_entity.type
_entity.pdbx_description
1 polymer ?
#
loop_
_entity_poly.entity_id
_entity_poly.type
_entity_poly.pdbx_seq_one_letter_code
_entity_poly.pdbx_strand_id
1 'polypeptide(L)' 'IRNLILVVPITSVARRWPHHVEISGPHTGLARQSFAMTEQPRTISTERVSRTAGSADEATMSEVDQWLRDFLALD' A
#
# COMPACT_ATOMS: atom_id res chain seq x y z
N ILE A 1 -8.24 -2.48 24.52
CA ILE A 1 -8.56 -2.28 23.10
C ILE A 1 -7.27 -2.02 22.34
N ARG A 2 -7.10 -2.72 21.26
CA ARG A 2 -5.92 -2.55 20.41
C ARG A 2 -6.24 -1.68 19.22
N ASN A 3 -5.31 -0.82 18.87
CA ASN A 3 -5.43 -0.05 17.65
C ASN A 3 -4.98 -0.92 16.48
N LEU A 4 -5.83 -1.03 15.51
CA LEU A 4 -5.56 -1.83 14.31
C LEU A 4 -5.50 -0.92 13.09
N ILE A 5 -4.64 -1.28 12.15
CA ILE A 5 -4.56 -0.58 10.86
C ILE A 5 -4.57 -1.61 9.74
N LEU A 6 -5.11 -1.19 8.61
CA LEU A 6 -5.07 -1.97 7.39
C LEU A 6 -3.79 -1.61 6.65
N VAL A 7 -3.01 -2.62 6.28
CA VAL A 7 -1.76 -2.42 5.54
C VAL A 7 -1.78 -3.22 4.25
N VAL A 8 -1.00 -2.76 3.28
CA VAL A 8 -0.83 -3.42 1.99
C VAL A 8 0.67 -3.71 1.84
N PRO A 9 1.06 -4.98 1.64
CA PRO A 9 2.47 -5.31 1.44
C PRO A 9 3.04 -4.68 0.18
N ILE A 10 4.34 -4.45 0.18
CA ILE A 10 5.05 -3.84 -0.94
C ILE A 10 6.08 -4.83 -1.48
N THR A 11 6.24 -4.86 -2.80
CA THR A 11 7.24 -5.66 -3.47
C THR A 11 8.03 -4.78 -4.44
N SER A 12 9.29 -5.12 -4.66
CA SER A 12 10.09 -4.49 -5.71
C SER A 12 10.05 -5.26 -7.03
N VAL A 13 9.30 -6.36 -7.07
CA VAL A 13 9.18 -7.18 -8.27
C VAL A 13 8.06 -6.63 -9.16
N ALA A 14 8.42 -6.23 -10.39
CA ALA A 14 7.46 -5.70 -11.36
C ALA A 14 6.78 -6.86 -12.09
N ARG A 15 5.60 -7.24 -11.65
CA ARG A 15 4.82 -8.31 -12.29
C ARG A 15 3.86 -7.79 -13.33
N ARG A 16 3.68 -6.46 -13.40
CA ARG A 16 2.77 -5.77 -14.32
C ARG A 16 1.31 -6.20 -14.20
N TRP A 17 0.93 -6.67 -13.03
CA TRP A 17 -0.48 -6.93 -12.74
C TRP A 17 -1.18 -5.61 -12.45
N PRO A 18 -2.42 -5.41 -12.98
CA PRO A 18 -3.10 -4.11 -12.78
C PRO A 18 -3.28 -3.73 -11.32
N HIS A 19 -3.49 -4.70 -10.44
CA HIS A 19 -3.71 -4.45 -9.01
C HIS A 19 -2.40 -4.26 -8.22
N HIS A 20 -1.25 -4.38 -8.87
CA HIS A 20 0.03 -3.99 -8.28
C HIS A 20 0.29 -2.53 -8.64
N VAL A 21 0.05 -1.65 -7.68
CA VAL A 21 0.10 -0.21 -7.90
C VAL A 21 1.50 0.32 -7.63
N GLU A 22 2.10 0.95 -8.62
CA GLU A 22 3.42 1.56 -8.43
C GLU A 22 3.32 2.69 -7.41
N ILE A 23 4.24 2.67 -6.45
CA ILE A 23 4.29 3.69 -5.41
C ILE A 23 5.17 4.83 -5.93
N SER A 24 4.59 6.00 -6.08
CA SER A 24 5.27 7.14 -6.65
C SER A 24 5.13 8.38 -5.78
N GLY A 25 5.89 9.40 -6.15
CA GLY A 25 5.92 10.67 -5.44
C GLY A 25 7.31 10.98 -4.93
N PRO A 26 7.57 12.26 -4.60
CA PRO A 26 8.91 12.70 -4.22
C PRO A 26 9.31 12.31 -2.80
N HIS A 27 8.39 11.82 -1.99
CA HIS A 27 8.62 11.60 -0.56
C HIS A 27 8.42 10.17 -0.10
N THR A 28 8.54 9.18 -1.01
CA THR A 28 8.31 7.78 -0.66
C THR A 28 9.38 7.21 0.27
N GLY A 29 10.60 7.72 0.21
CA GLY A 29 11.71 7.18 0.99
C GLY A 29 12.15 5.79 0.55
N LEU A 30 11.68 5.32 -0.60
CA LEU A 30 12.01 3.99 -1.12
C LEU A 30 13.19 4.08 -2.07
N ALA A 31 14.17 3.17 -1.89
CA ALA A 31 15.38 3.15 -2.71
C ALA A 31 15.16 2.52 -4.08
N ARG A 32 14.09 1.75 -4.24
CA ARG A 32 13.80 1.03 -5.47
C ARG A 32 12.37 1.27 -5.90
N GLN A 33 12.12 1.14 -7.19
CA GLN A 33 10.76 1.09 -7.71
C GLN A 33 10.00 -0.03 -6.99
N SER A 34 8.85 0.30 -6.43
CA SER A 34 8.10 -0.61 -5.59
C SER A 34 6.62 -0.55 -5.94
N PHE A 35 5.92 -1.63 -5.63
CA PHE A 35 4.52 -1.79 -6.00
C PHE A 35 3.72 -2.27 -4.79
N ALA A 36 2.57 -1.67 -4.56
CA ALA A 36 1.65 -2.09 -3.51
C ALA A 36 0.84 -3.28 -4.02
N MET A 37 0.87 -4.38 -3.28
CA MET A 37 0.13 -5.60 -3.63
C MET A 37 -1.28 -5.52 -3.06
N THR A 38 -2.18 -4.85 -3.77
CA THR A 38 -3.51 -4.55 -3.25
C THR A 38 -4.40 -5.77 -3.06
N GLU A 39 -4.02 -6.91 -3.61
CA GLU A 39 -4.75 -8.16 -3.42
C GLU A 39 -4.44 -8.84 -2.08
N GLN A 40 -3.52 -8.29 -1.30
CA GLN A 40 -3.07 -8.88 -0.04
C GLN A 40 -3.18 -7.91 1.15
N PRO A 41 -4.31 -7.23 1.33
CA PRO A 41 -4.45 -6.36 2.49
C PRO A 41 -4.46 -7.17 3.77
N ARG A 42 -3.86 -6.62 4.82
CA ARG A 42 -3.79 -7.27 6.14
C ARG A 42 -4.05 -6.26 7.23
N THR A 43 -4.65 -6.73 8.30
CA THR A 43 -4.84 -5.90 9.50
C THR A 43 -3.76 -6.26 10.50
N ILE A 44 -3.06 -5.25 11.00
CA ILE A 44 -2.04 -5.44 12.01
C ILE A 44 -2.27 -4.48 13.17
N SER A 45 -1.68 -4.80 14.33
CA SER A 45 -1.66 -3.87 15.46
C SER A 45 -0.68 -2.73 15.16
N THR A 46 -1.04 -1.51 15.55
CA THR A 46 -0.15 -0.37 15.36
C THR A 46 1.19 -0.53 16.08
N GLU A 47 1.23 -1.35 17.12
CA GLU A 47 2.48 -1.66 17.83
C GLU A 47 3.51 -2.34 16.95
N ARG A 48 3.10 -2.92 15.86
CA ARG A 48 4.00 -3.61 14.94
C ARG A 48 4.64 -2.69 13.93
N VAL A 49 4.22 -1.43 13.90
CA VAL A 49 4.83 -0.43 13.01
C VAL A 49 6.12 0.05 13.65
N SER A 50 7.25 -0.22 13.01
CA SER A 50 8.56 0.13 13.56
C SER A 50 9.02 1.53 13.16
N ARG A 51 8.73 1.95 11.93
CA ARG A 51 9.11 3.29 11.46
C ARG A 51 8.32 3.65 10.21
N THR A 52 8.30 4.95 9.92
CA THR A 52 7.76 5.47 8.67
C THR A 52 8.92 5.85 7.76
N ALA A 53 8.95 5.31 6.55
CA ALA A 53 9.99 5.60 5.57
C ALA A 53 9.69 6.87 4.78
N GLY A 54 8.41 7.13 4.51
CA GLY A 54 7.98 8.27 3.71
C GLY A 54 6.50 8.21 3.43
N SER A 55 6.07 8.89 2.37
CA SER A 55 4.66 8.95 1.98
C SER A 55 4.52 8.78 0.48
N ALA A 56 3.49 8.08 0.06
CA ALA A 56 3.10 7.98 -1.34
C ALA A 56 2.27 9.21 -1.72
N ASP A 57 2.27 9.54 -3.02
CA ASP A 57 1.49 10.69 -3.48
C ASP A 57 -0.01 10.38 -3.56
N GLU A 58 -0.81 11.43 -3.81
CA GLU A 58 -2.26 11.28 -3.88
C GLU A 58 -2.70 10.34 -4.99
N ALA A 59 -2.03 10.38 -6.14
CA ALA A 59 -2.38 9.53 -7.27
C ALA A 59 -2.19 8.07 -6.91
N THR A 60 -1.09 7.74 -6.24
CA THR A 60 -0.83 6.38 -5.74
C THR A 60 -1.91 5.95 -4.77
N MET A 61 -2.22 6.79 -3.79
CA MET A 61 -3.20 6.46 -2.75
C MET A 61 -4.59 6.31 -3.33
N SER A 62 -4.95 7.14 -4.30
CA SER A 62 -6.24 7.04 -4.97
C SER A 62 -6.39 5.71 -5.70
N GLU A 63 -5.34 5.27 -6.39
CA GLU A 63 -5.37 4.01 -7.11
C GLU A 63 -5.41 2.81 -6.15
N VAL A 64 -4.62 2.86 -5.08
CA VAL A 64 -4.65 1.81 -4.05
C VAL A 64 -6.05 1.73 -3.43
N ASP A 65 -6.64 2.87 -3.11
CA ASP A 65 -7.97 2.92 -2.52
C ASP A 65 -9.00 2.29 -3.44
N GLN A 66 -8.93 2.55 -4.75
CA GLN A 66 -9.86 1.99 -5.71
C GLN A 66 -9.77 0.47 -5.76
N TRP A 67 -8.55 -0.07 -5.81
CA TRP A 67 -8.36 -1.52 -5.81
C TRP A 67 -8.82 -2.18 -4.52
N LEU A 68 -8.59 -1.52 -3.38
CA LEU A 68 -9.05 -2.04 -2.10
C LEU A 68 -10.58 -2.04 -2.03
N ARG A 69 -11.24 -1.02 -2.56
CA ARG A 69 -12.70 -0.99 -2.63
C ARG A 69 -13.24 -2.14 -3.46
N ASP A 70 -12.62 -2.37 -4.61
CA ASP A 70 -13.03 -3.47 -5.49
C ASP A 70 -12.78 -4.82 -4.82
N PHE A 71 -11.63 -5.02 -4.22
CA PHE A 71 -11.25 -6.26 -3.58
C PHE A 71 -12.14 -6.58 -2.36
N LEU A 72 -12.44 -5.57 -1.55
CA LEU A 72 -13.24 -5.72 -0.34
C LEU A 72 -14.75 -5.54 -0.63
N ALA A 73 -15.14 -5.33 -1.87
CA ALA A 73 -16.51 -5.09 -2.30
C ALA A 73 -17.15 -3.91 -1.57
N LEU A 74 -16.38 -2.85 -1.38
CA LEU A 74 -16.86 -1.60 -0.79
C LEU A 74 -17.34 -0.65 -1.89
N ASP A 75 -18.43 0.01 -1.65
CA ASP A 75 -18.98 0.99 -2.60
C ASP A 75 -18.55 2.41 -2.27
#